data_95938f01e10eb763f2c76cccbafbdc56
#
_entry.id   95938f01e10eb763f2c76cccbafbdc56
#
_cell.length_a   1.000
_cell.length_b   1.000
_cell.length_c   1.000
_cell.angle_alpha   90.00
_cell.angle_beta   90.00
_cell.angle_gamma   90.00
#
_symmetry.space_group_name_H-M   'P 1'
#
loop_
_entity.id
_entity.type
_entity.pdbx_description
1 polymer ?
#
loop_
_entity_poly.entity_id
_entity_poly.type
_entity_poly.pdbx_seq_one_letter_code
_entity_poly.pdbx_strand_id
1 'polypeptide(L)'
;MMTMHNDENALKLAAAAWMAGSTLREQRRRLKRYTYGDQWSDPVRLPSGLTVSEGEAAGNGGERPMTNNLIRQLVKSVVGLYRRDFCQNDCGTDAATARRNSLREMDARMLEEFLISGCAVQRVVAEKRIDGEGVWVDNVSPERFFVNRYLDPRGADIEVAGMIHEMSLRELTVRLGRHDTARRRAIERIYLNPDINRAGRSDTGYSSEAIEEMMRPSSPGRCRAVELWTLETRSITRCYDPESGSAFAVDPEEEAKLRRINRRRKSHRTATKPNNTHRPISWKRCDTLRWHCRWIAPDGTVMAEYDSPWPHGRHPFAIKMYPLTDGEIHSFVEDVVDQQRIINRMITLMEKIMSVSAKGVLLFPTDRLPSDLSWADLADLWSRPGAIVPFKPSERSSEPRQLTTSGDCGAHQMLQIQTSMLEQISGVNSSLQGRDTTGNTSAALYDARTRNATTALIDLIEAFATFVDSRNRLIDGIRSETRTETYA
;
A
#
# COMPACT_ATOMS: atom_id res chain seq x y z
N MET A 1 20.32 -25.93 -18.25
CA MET A 1 20.93 -24.59 -18.43
C MET A 1 19.80 -23.71 -18.94
N MET A 2 19.20 -22.85 -18.09
CA MET A 2 18.12 -21.95 -18.53
C MET A 2 18.73 -20.88 -19.43
N THR A 3 18.37 -20.90 -20.70
CA THR A 3 18.77 -19.88 -21.67
C THR A 3 17.89 -18.64 -21.48
N MET A 4 18.53 -17.47 -21.34
CA MET A 4 17.79 -16.21 -21.37
C MET A 4 17.11 -16.07 -22.74
N HIS A 5 15.83 -15.76 -22.74
CA HIS A 5 15.04 -15.52 -23.94
C HIS A 5 14.21 -14.25 -23.79
N ASN A 6 13.74 -13.72 -24.89
CA ASN A 6 12.86 -12.55 -24.86
C ASN A 6 11.40 -13.03 -24.83
N ASP A 7 10.63 -12.54 -23.83
CA ASP A 7 9.20 -12.76 -23.71
C ASP A 7 8.49 -11.40 -23.57
N GLU A 8 8.33 -10.74 -24.69
CA GLU A 8 7.66 -9.44 -24.78
C GLU A 8 6.19 -9.51 -24.36
N ASN A 9 5.55 -10.65 -24.56
CA ASN A 9 4.16 -10.85 -24.15
C ASN A 9 4.01 -10.90 -22.63
N ALA A 10 4.96 -11.52 -21.92
CA ALA A 10 4.97 -11.53 -20.46
C ALA A 10 5.18 -10.12 -19.89
N LEU A 11 6.05 -9.29 -20.51
CA LEU A 11 6.23 -7.89 -20.10
C LEU A 11 4.97 -7.06 -20.36
N LYS A 12 4.31 -7.23 -21.52
CA LYS A 12 3.04 -6.57 -21.85
C LYS A 12 1.93 -6.97 -20.88
N LEU A 13 1.85 -8.24 -20.50
CA LEU A 13 0.89 -8.74 -19.49
C LEU A 13 1.13 -8.09 -18.13
N ALA A 14 2.38 -8.01 -17.68
CA ALA A 14 2.74 -7.34 -16.43
C ALA A 14 2.37 -5.84 -16.46
N ALA A 15 2.67 -5.16 -17.58
CA ALA A 15 2.32 -3.75 -17.76
C ALA A 15 0.80 -3.53 -17.76
N ALA A 16 0.02 -4.39 -18.42
CA ALA A 16 -1.44 -4.32 -18.43
C ALA A 16 -2.02 -4.51 -17.02
N ALA A 17 -1.54 -5.50 -16.26
CA ALA A 17 -1.95 -5.71 -14.87
C ALA A 17 -1.54 -4.54 -13.97
N TRP A 18 -0.36 -3.96 -14.18
CA TRP A 18 0.08 -2.77 -13.46
C TRP A 18 -0.79 -1.56 -13.78
N MET A 19 -1.11 -1.31 -15.05
CA MET A 19 -2.01 -0.21 -15.47
C MET A 19 -3.42 -0.36 -14.90
N ALA A 20 -3.95 -1.58 -14.81
CA ALA A 20 -5.26 -1.83 -14.20
C ALA A 20 -5.34 -1.33 -12.74
N GLY A 21 -4.21 -1.28 -12.02
CA GLY A 21 -4.10 -0.72 -10.68
C GLY A 21 -3.80 0.79 -10.62
N SER A 22 -3.84 1.53 -11.71
CA SER A 22 -3.47 2.96 -11.75
C SER A 22 -4.33 3.82 -10.83
N THR A 23 -5.65 3.64 -10.87
CA THR A 23 -6.61 4.36 -10.03
C THR A 23 -6.32 4.16 -8.54
N LEU A 24 -6.09 2.90 -8.11
CA LEU A 24 -5.72 2.60 -6.73
C LEU A 24 -4.43 3.32 -6.32
N ARG A 25 -3.42 3.34 -7.19
CA ARG A 25 -2.14 4.03 -6.90
C ARG A 25 -2.31 5.54 -6.81
N GLU A 26 -3.10 6.15 -7.68
CA GLU A 26 -3.39 7.58 -7.64
C GLU A 26 -4.15 7.97 -6.37
N GLN A 27 -5.22 7.24 -6.03
CA GLN A 27 -5.94 7.42 -4.78
C GLN A 27 -5.02 7.27 -3.57
N ARG A 28 -4.23 6.21 -3.53
CA ARG A 28 -3.25 6.00 -2.46
C ARG A 28 -2.27 7.16 -2.32
N ARG A 29 -1.71 7.69 -3.42
CA ARG A 29 -0.80 8.86 -3.39
C ARG A 29 -1.48 10.06 -2.77
N ARG A 30 -2.72 10.32 -3.16
CA ARG A 30 -3.55 11.40 -2.61
C ARG A 30 -3.78 11.19 -1.11
N LEU A 31 -4.31 10.04 -0.70
CA LEU A 31 -4.64 9.72 0.69
C LEU A 31 -3.40 9.70 1.59
N LYS A 32 -2.25 9.25 1.06
CA LYS A 32 -0.97 9.32 1.75
C LYS A 32 -0.53 10.76 2.00
N ARG A 33 -0.66 11.67 1.02
CA ARG A 33 -0.39 13.09 1.22
C ARG A 33 -1.26 13.66 2.33
N TYR A 34 -2.57 13.40 2.30
CA TYR A 34 -3.50 13.82 3.35
C TYR A 34 -3.09 13.32 4.73
N THR A 35 -2.74 12.05 4.85
CA THR A 35 -2.31 11.43 6.10
C THR A 35 -1.03 12.06 6.66
N TYR A 36 -0.11 12.47 5.79
CA TYR A 36 1.19 13.04 6.20
C TYR A 36 1.22 14.58 6.22
N GLY A 37 0.08 15.24 6.02
CA GLY A 37 -0.10 16.68 6.25
C GLY A 37 -0.11 17.55 5.00
N ASP A 38 0.15 17.01 3.83
CA ASP A 38 -0.04 17.74 2.57
C ASP A 38 -1.51 17.62 2.12
N GLN A 39 -2.35 18.50 2.64
CA GLN A 39 -3.80 18.48 2.47
C GLN A 39 -4.33 19.60 1.56
N TRP A 40 -3.44 20.40 0.96
CA TRP A 40 -3.79 21.57 0.18
C TRP A 40 -3.32 21.51 -1.27
N SER A 41 -2.71 20.40 -1.69
CA SER A 41 -2.14 20.23 -3.03
C SER A 41 -3.13 19.67 -4.06
N ASP A 42 -4.39 19.39 -3.67
CA ASP A 42 -5.39 18.91 -4.63
C ASP A 42 -5.74 20.00 -5.64
N PRO A 43 -5.88 19.65 -6.95
CA PRO A 43 -6.21 20.60 -7.97
C PRO A 43 -7.68 21.06 -7.86
N VAL A 44 -7.91 22.36 -7.95
CA VAL A 44 -9.23 22.98 -7.98
C VAL A 44 -9.32 23.85 -9.21
N ARG A 45 -10.43 23.74 -9.94
CA ARG A 45 -10.71 24.58 -11.10
C ARG A 45 -11.45 25.85 -10.66
N LEU A 46 -10.84 27.00 -10.89
CA LEU A 46 -11.44 28.30 -10.61
C LEU A 46 -12.52 28.64 -11.66
N PRO A 47 -13.45 29.59 -11.35
CA PRO A 47 -14.43 30.08 -12.32
C PRO A 47 -13.79 30.67 -13.57
N SER A 48 -12.55 31.15 -13.48
CA SER A 48 -11.74 31.65 -14.62
C SER A 48 -11.28 30.54 -15.57
N GLY A 49 -11.53 29.24 -15.24
CA GLY A 49 -11.06 28.09 -16.00
C GLY A 49 -9.63 27.63 -15.67
N LEU A 50 -8.89 28.41 -14.88
CA LEU A 50 -7.53 28.06 -14.43
C LEU A 50 -7.59 26.96 -13.35
N THR A 51 -6.69 25.99 -13.45
CA THR A 51 -6.52 24.96 -12.41
C THR A 51 -5.36 25.36 -11.50
N VAL A 52 -5.66 25.51 -10.20
CA VAL A 52 -4.69 25.86 -9.16
C VAL A 52 -4.78 24.85 -8.02
N SER A 53 -3.81 24.85 -7.10
CA SER A 53 -3.93 24.06 -5.88
C SER A 53 -5.02 24.60 -4.95
N GLU A 54 -5.63 23.74 -4.16
CA GLU A 54 -6.64 24.16 -3.17
C GLU A 54 -6.06 25.19 -2.18
N GLY A 55 -4.79 25.07 -1.84
CA GLY A 55 -4.07 26.02 -0.99
C GLY A 55 -3.95 27.41 -1.61
N GLU A 56 -3.66 27.50 -2.90
CA GLU A 56 -3.63 28.78 -3.63
C GLU A 56 -5.03 29.40 -3.75
N ALA A 57 -6.05 28.57 -3.98
CA ALA A 57 -7.44 29.03 -4.04
C ALA A 57 -7.97 29.54 -2.68
N ALA A 58 -7.53 28.94 -1.57
CA ALA A 58 -7.93 29.29 -0.20
C ALA A 58 -7.06 30.39 0.41
N GLY A 59 -5.80 30.51 -0.01
CA GLY A 59 -4.83 31.48 0.53
C GLY A 59 -5.14 32.92 0.15
N ASN A 60 -4.74 33.87 1.01
CA ASN A 60 -4.71 35.29 0.70
C ASN A 60 -3.24 35.70 0.49
N GLY A 61 -2.87 36.08 -0.73
CA GLY A 61 -1.57 36.71 -0.98
C GLY A 61 -0.33 35.83 -0.79
N GLY A 62 -0.44 34.50 -0.89
CA GLY A 62 0.70 33.59 -0.84
C GLY A 62 0.94 32.90 0.50
N GLU A 63 0.18 33.20 1.54
CA GLU A 63 0.23 32.45 2.80
C GLU A 63 -0.43 31.08 2.65
N ARG A 64 0.26 30.02 3.08
CA ARG A 64 -0.32 28.67 3.13
C ARG A 64 -1.38 28.60 4.24
N PRO A 65 -2.58 28.08 3.94
CA PRO A 65 -3.60 27.87 4.95
C PRO A 65 -3.12 26.88 6.04
N MET A 66 -3.62 27.06 7.27
CA MET A 66 -3.29 26.19 8.39
C MET A 66 -3.81 24.76 8.15
N THR A 67 -3.00 23.75 8.47
CA THR A 67 -3.39 22.35 8.41
C THR A 67 -3.54 21.78 9.80
N ASN A 68 -4.75 21.32 10.15
CA ASN A 68 -5.00 20.58 11.38
C ASN A 68 -5.19 19.10 11.04
N ASN A 69 -4.10 18.30 11.09
CA ASN A 69 -4.10 16.92 10.60
C ASN A 69 -4.72 15.94 11.60
N LEU A 70 -6.05 15.83 11.59
CA LEU A 70 -6.79 14.85 12.40
C LEU A 70 -6.68 13.43 11.85
N ILE A 71 -6.60 13.27 10.52
CA ILE A 71 -6.46 11.95 9.86
C ILE A 71 -5.24 11.20 10.43
N ARG A 72 -4.11 11.88 10.57
CA ARG A 72 -2.89 11.24 11.11
C ARG A 72 -3.12 10.71 12.54
N GLN A 73 -3.89 11.44 13.34
CA GLN A 73 -4.24 11.01 14.68
C GLN A 73 -5.15 9.79 14.67
N LEU A 74 -6.18 9.76 13.81
CA LEU A 74 -7.08 8.61 13.66
C LEU A 74 -6.30 7.36 13.29
N VAL A 75 -5.46 7.42 12.26
CA VAL A 75 -4.62 6.30 11.81
C VAL A 75 -3.72 5.80 12.96
N LYS A 76 -3.04 6.71 13.69
CA LYS A 76 -2.22 6.34 14.85
C LYS A 76 -3.03 5.64 15.95
N SER A 77 -4.26 6.10 16.19
CA SER A 77 -5.14 5.50 17.21
C SER A 77 -5.51 4.07 16.86
N VAL A 78 -5.88 3.80 15.59
CA VAL A 78 -6.22 2.45 15.13
C VAL A 78 -4.99 1.52 15.17
N VAL A 79 -3.82 1.98 14.70
CA VAL A 79 -2.56 1.21 14.79
C VAL A 79 -2.16 0.95 16.25
N GLY A 80 -2.39 1.93 17.14
CA GLY A 80 -2.16 1.78 18.57
C GLY A 80 -3.07 0.73 19.21
N LEU A 81 -4.36 0.75 18.86
CA LEU A 81 -5.34 -0.25 19.28
C LEU A 81 -4.93 -1.66 18.85
N TYR A 82 -4.57 -1.82 17.57
CA TYR A 82 -4.07 -3.09 17.03
C TYR A 82 -2.85 -3.60 17.79
N ARG A 83 -1.86 -2.73 18.06
CA ARG A 83 -0.66 -3.11 18.83
C ARG A 83 -0.98 -3.54 20.26
N ARG A 84 -1.96 -2.90 20.89
CA ARG A 84 -2.37 -3.22 22.27
C ARG A 84 -3.09 -4.55 22.35
N ASP A 85 -4.06 -4.78 21.47
CA ASP A 85 -5.02 -5.86 21.64
C ASP A 85 -4.66 -7.13 20.84
N PHE A 86 -4.01 -6.98 19.68
CA PHE A 86 -3.75 -8.08 18.75
C PHE A 86 -2.26 -8.50 18.67
N CYS A 87 -1.33 -7.62 19.02
CA CYS A 87 0.09 -7.95 18.97
C CYS A 87 0.68 -8.46 20.30
N GLN A 88 -0.12 -8.61 21.36
CA GLN A 88 0.41 -9.00 22.67
C GLN A 88 0.86 -10.45 22.74
N ASN A 89 0.15 -11.33 21.99
CA ASN A 89 0.35 -12.78 22.14
C ASN A 89 0.78 -13.41 20.86
N ASP A 90 1.58 -13.78 20.25
CA ASP A 90 1.92 -14.54 19.05
C ASP A 90 1.47 -13.89 17.72
N CYS A 91 2.44 -13.57 16.88
CA CYS A 91 2.18 -13.21 15.47
C CYS A 91 1.64 -14.42 14.65
N GLY A 92 1.14 -15.48 15.29
CA GLY A 92 0.60 -16.68 14.66
C GLY A 92 1.66 -17.54 13.94
N THR A 93 2.94 -17.33 14.23
CA THR A 93 4.06 -18.11 13.69
C THR A 93 5.10 -18.34 14.78
N ASP A 94 6.13 -19.17 14.51
CA ASP A 94 7.16 -19.42 15.51
C ASP A 94 7.96 -18.18 15.91
N ALA A 95 8.35 -18.11 17.18
CA ALA A 95 9.03 -16.95 17.76
C ALA A 95 10.38 -16.60 17.07
N ALA A 96 11.06 -17.56 16.47
CA ALA A 96 12.31 -17.32 15.76
C ALA A 96 12.05 -16.57 14.43
N THR A 97 11.07 -16.99 13.64
CA THR A 97 10.66 -16.33 12.40
C THR A 97 10.06 -14.96 12.70
N ALA A 98 9.24 -14.84 13.75
CA ALA A 98 8.65 -13.58 14.16
C ALA A 98 9.73 -12.53 14.54
N ARG A 99 10.73 -12.94 15.32
CA ARG A 99 11.83 -12.05 15.71
C ARG A 99 12.74 -11.69 14.53
N ARG A 100 13.12 -12.68 13.70
CA ARG A 100 13.96 -12.45 12.51
C ARG A 100 13.37 -11.38 11.60
N ASN A 101 12.05 -11.40 11.40
CA ASN A 101 11.35 -10.48 10.52
C ASN A 101 10.81 -9.26 11.23
N SER A 102 10.96 -9.13 12.56
CA SER A 102 10.33 -8.05 13.34
C SER A 102 8.84 -7.89 13.02
N LEU A 103 8.10 -9.03 12.95
CA LEU A 103 6.74 -9.08 12.41
C LEU A 103 5.79 -8.07 13.06
N ARG A 104 5.93 -7.82 14.37
CA ARG A 104 5.13 -6.80 15.07
C ARG A 104 5.23 -5.41 14.44
N GLU A 105 6.44 -5.01 14.05
CA GLU A 105 6.64 -3.71 13.41
C GLU A 105 6.19 -3.75 11.96
N MET A 106 6.50 -4.84 11.24
CA MET A 106 6.08 -5.02 9.84
C MET A 106 4.57 -5.01 9.71
N ASP A 107 3.85 -5.70 10.60
CA ASP A 107 2.38 -5.74 10.59
C ASP A 107 1.77 -4.39 10.95
N ALA A 108 2.34 -3.66 11.93
CA ALA A 108 1.88 -2.34 12.26
C ALA A 108 2.07 -1.33 11.11
N ARG A 109 3.18 -1.40 10.36
CA ARG A 109 3.39 -0.56 9.17
C ARG A 109 2.51 -1.00 8.01
N MET A 110 2.25 -2.29 7.87
CA MET A 110 1.31 -2.79 6.86
C MET A 110 -0.14 -2.40 7.18
N LEU A 111 -0.54 -2.41 8.47
CA LEU A 111 -1.85 -1.89 8.87
C LEU A 111 -1.97 -0.39 8.58
N GLU A 112 -0.92 0.41 8.84
CA GLU A 112 -0.91 1.82 8.46
C GLU A 112 -1.13 2.01 6.94
N GLU A 113 -0.46 1.22 6.12
CA GLU A 113 -0.65 1.22 4.67
C GLU A 113 -2.07 0.79 4.28
N PHE A 114 -2.61 -0.26 4.92
CA PHE A 114 -3.95 -0.76 4.70
C PHE A 114 -5.04 0.28 5.02
N LEU A 115 -4.88 1.02 6.12
CA LEU A 115 -5.77 2.13 6.48
C LEU A 115 -5.74 3.26 5.44
N ILE A 116 -4.59 3.51 4.82
CA ILE A 116 -4.42 4.58 3.83
C ILE A 116 -4.93 4.17 2.46
N SER A 117 -4.65 2.95 2.01
CA SER A 117 -4.88 2.53 0.62
C SER A 117 -5.98 1.48 0.44
N GLY A 118 -6.48 0.89 1.52
CA GLY A 118 -7.36 -0.29 1.44
C GLY A 118 -6.65 -1.55 0.93
N CYS A 119 -5.31 -1.53 0.81
CA CYS A 119 -4.53 -2.63 0.25
C CYS A 119 -3.38 -3.02 1.16
N ALA A 120 -3.29 -4.31 1.51
CA ALA A 120 -2.17 -4.90 2.24
C ALA A 120 -1.52 -5.99 1.40
N VAL A 121 -0.18 -5.91 1.26
CA VAL A 121 0.59 -6.89 0.51
C VAL A 121 1.89 -7.19 1.24
N GLN A 122 2.13 -8.46 1.53
CA GLN A 122 3.42 -8.96 2.01
C GLN A 122 3.93 -10.07 1.09
N ARG A 123 5.24 -10.07 0.86
CA ARG A 123 5.94 -11.13 0.11
C ARG A 123 6.64 -12.05 1.08
N VAL A 124 6.39 -13.35 0.98
CA VAL A 124 6.96 -14.39 1.85
C VAL A 124 7.85 -15.31 1.02
N VAL A 125 9.12 -15.39 1.32
CA VAL A 125 10.09 -16.18 0.55
C VAL A 125 11.12 -16.85 1.46
N ALA A 126 11.60 -18.03 1.04
CA ALA A 126 12.79 -18.63 1.62
C ALA A 126 14.02 -18.17 0.83
N GLU A 127 14.88 -17.43 1.47
CA GLU A 127 16.13 -16.97 0.83
C GLU A 127 17.24 -16.76 1.86
N LYS A 128 18.49 -16.79 1.37
CA LYS A 128 19.67 -16.48 2.18
C LYS A 128 19.97 -14.99 2.07
N ARG A 129 19.86 -14.29 3.18
CA ARG A 129 20.24 -12.87 3.34
C ARG A 129 21.51 -12.73 4.19
N ILE A 130 21.98 -11.51 4.36
CA ILE A 130 23.16 -11.19 5.20
C ILE A 130 22.94 -11.68 6.63
N ASP A 131 21.73 -11.51 7.16
CA ASP A 131 21.36 -11.87 8.53
C ASP A 131 21.04 -13.38 8.72
N GLY A 132 21.20 -14.17 7.67
CA GLY A 132 20.99 -15.63 7.72
C GLY A 132 20.07 -16.19 6.67
N GLU A 133 19.90 -17.50 6.71
CA GLU A 133 19.01 -18.26 5.84
C GLU A 133 17.70 -18.55 6.56
N GLY A 134 16.59 -18.45 5.83
CA GLY A 134 15.26 -18.77 6.36
C GLY A 134 14.13 -18.08 5.63
N VAL A 135 12.95 -18.10 6.25
CA VAL A 135 11.75 -17.45 5.72
C VAL A 135 11.79 -15.96 6.04
N TRP A 136 11.64 -15.15 5.01
CA TRP A 136 11.62 -13.71 5.08
C TRP A 136 10.26 -13.16 4.65
N VAL A 137 9.84 -12.09 5.33
CA VAL A 137 8.58 -11.38 5.07
C VAL A 137 8.91 -9.93 4.77
N ASP A 138 8.54 -9.47 3.59
CA ASP A 138 8.76 -8.09 3.15
C ASP A 138 7.43 -7.39 2.91
N ASN A 139 7.26 -6.17 3.45
CA ASN A 139 6.13 -5.33 3.10
C ASN A 139 6.29 -4.81 1.67
N VAL A 140 5.26 -5.00 0.86
CA VAL A 140 5.25 -4.55 -0.53
C VAL A 140 4.36 -3.32 -0.66
N SER A 141 4.93 -2.25 -1.19
CA SER A 141 4.15 -1.03 -1.46
C SER A 141 3.19 -1.25 -2.64
N PRO A 142 1.92 -0.83 -2.55
CA PRO A 142 0.99 -0.85 -3.66
C PRO A 142 1.48 -0.10 -4.92
N GLU A 143 2.43 0.81 -4.79
CA GLU A 143 3.10 1.47 -5.93
C GLU A 143 3.89 0.51 -6.81
N ARG A 144 4.40 -0.57 -6.22
CA ARG A 144 5.27 -1.55 -6.88
C ARG A 144 4.62 -2.91 -7.05
N PHE A 145 3.41 -3.06 -6.58
CA PHE A 145 2.64 -4.29 -6.68
C PHE A 145 1.62 -4.20 -7.80
N PHE A 146 1.35 -5.31 -8.45
CA PHE A 146 0.27 -5.43 -9.41
C PHE A 146 -0.36 -6.82 -9.35
N VAL A 147 -1.63 -6.86 -9.66
CA VAL A 147 -2.45 -8.07 -9.70
C VAL A 147 -3.55 -7.86 -10.74
N ASN A 148 -4.06 -8.92 -11.37
CA ASN A 148 -5.25 -8.80 -12.20
C ASN A 148 -6.45 -8.37 -11.35
N ARG A 149 -7.43 -7.75 -11.96
CA ARG A 149 -8.71 -7.47 -11.29
C ARG A 149 -9.31 -8.80 -10.82
N TYR A 150 -9.63 -8.88 -9.54
CA TYR A 150 -10.25 -10.03 -8.92
C TYR A 150 -11.42 -9.60 -8.05
N LEU A 151 -12.38 -10.51 -7.83
CA LEU A 151 -13.63 -10.25 -7.12
C LEU A 151 -13.80 -11.13 -5.88
N ASP A 152 -13.16 -12.29 -5.87
CA ASP A 152 -13.22 -13.21 -4.73
C ASP A 152 -12.33 -12.70 -3.58
N PRO A 153 -12.90 -12.36 -2.41
CA PRO A 153 -12.11 -11.91 -1.24
C PRO A 153 -11.04 -12.92 -0.78
N ARG A 154 -11.14 -14.19 -1.20
CA ARG A 154 -10.14 -15.23 -0.95
C ARG A 154 -9.00 -15.23 -1.97
N GLY A 155 -9.14 -14.44 -3.06
CA GLY A 155 -8.19 -14.39 -4.15
C GLY A 155 -8.12 -15.66 -5.01
N ALA A 156 -9.22 -16.42 -5.11
CA ALA A 156 -9.25 -17.64 -5.90
C ALA A 156 -9.25 -17.39 -7.42
N ASP A 157 -9.63 -16.21 -7.84
CA ASP A 157 -9.67 -15.72 -9.22
C ASP A 157 -8.45 -14.87 -9.62
N ILE A 158 -7.40 -14.89 -8.79
CA ILE A 158 -6.12 -14.30 -9.13
C ILE A 158 -5.36 -15.24 -10.07
N GLU A 159 -5.02 -14.75 -11.26
CA GLU A 159 -4.27 -15.48 -12.29
C GLU A 159 -2.91 -14.84 -12.57
N VAL A 160 -2.78 -13.54 -12.28
CA VAL A 160 -1.56 -12.75 -12.47
C VAL A 160 -1.28 -11.95 -11.22
N ALA A 161 -0.09 -12.09 -10.67
CA ALA A 161 0.39 -11.25 -9.56
C ALA A 161 1.88 -10.97 -9.74
N GLY A 162 2.35 -9.81 -9.28
CA GLY A 162 3.76 -9.51 -9.38
C GLY A 162 4.16 -8.22 -8.68
N MET A 163 5.46 -7.99 -8.66
CA MET A 163 6.00 -6.76 -8.12
C MET A 163 7.18 -6.23 -8.93
N ILE A 164 7.38 -4.93 -8.85
CA ILE A 164 8.50 -4.23 -9.43
C ILE A 164 9.58 -4.11 -8.36
N HIS A 165 10.68 -4.79 -8.57
CA HIS A 165 11.88 -4.66 -7.74
C HIS A 165 12.70 -3.46 -8.22
N GLU A 166 13.20 -2.68 -7.25
CA GLU A 166 14.12 -1.59 -7.52
C GLU A 166 15.34 -1.77 -6.61
N MET A 167 16.46 -2.14 -7.22
CA MET A 167 17.67 -2.53 -6.50
C MET A 167 18.93 -2.07 -7.26
N SER A 168 20.09 -2.23 -6.63
CA SER A 168 21.35 -1.99 -7.33
C SER A 168 21.63 -3.12 -8.33
N LEU A 169 22.39 -2.82 -9.40
CA LEU A 169 22.78 -3.84 -10.37
C LEU A 169 23.57 -4.98 -9.71
N ARG A 170 24.39 -4.68 -8.70
CA ARG A 170 25.13 -5.71 -7.93
C ARG A 170 24.18 -6.66 -7.20
N GLU A 171 23.18 -6.13 -6.53
CA GLU A 171 22.17 -6.94 -5.83
C GLU A 171 21.40 -7.82 -6.81
N LEU A 172 20.96 -7.27 -7.95
CA LEU A 172 20.27 -8.00 -9.00
C LEU A 172 21.12 -9.15 -9.56
N THR A 173 22.39 -8.89 -9.86
CA THR A 173 23.32 -9.90 -10.39
C THR A 173 23.63 -11.01 -9.38
N VAL A 174 23.72 -10.69 -8.10
CA VAL A 174 23.89 -11.71 -7.04
C VAL A 174 22.62 -12.55 -6.90
N ARG A 175 21.45 -11.91 -6.88
CA ARG A 175 20.16 -12.58 -6.68
C ARG A 175 19.80 -13.53 -7.83
N LEU A 176 19.91 -13.08 -9.07
CA LEU A 176 19.52 -13.85 -10.25
C LEU A 176 20.65 -14.64 -10.90
N GLY A 177 21.87 -14.15 -10.80
CA GLY A 177 23.05 -14.79 -11.40
C GLY A 177 23.57 -15.96 -10.59
N ARG A 178 23.20 -16.09 -9.32
CA ARG A 178 23.65 -17.15 -8.42
C ARG A 178 25.17 -17.40 -8.54
N HIS A 179 25.61 -18.63 -8.85
CA HIS A 179 27.02 -19.00 -9.05
C HIS A 179 27.46 -18.98 -10.52
N ASP A 180 26.59 -18.62 -11.48
CA ASP A 180 26.87 -18.61 -12.90
C ASP A 180 27.42 -17.23 -13.33
N THR A 181 28.72 -17.19 -13.64
CA THR A 181 29.41 -15.96 -14.10
C THR A 181 28.96 -15.50 -15.48
N ALA A 182 28.56 -16.40 -16.37
CA ALA A 182 28.06 -16.06 -17.69
C ALA A 182 26.73 -15.35 -17.59
N ARG A 183 25.86 -15.84 -16.74
CA ARG A 183 24.55 -15.26 -16.45
C ARG A 183 24.68 -13.86 -15.81
N ARG A 184 25.61 -13.69 -14.85
CA ARG A 184 25.88 -12.37 -14.26
C ARG A 184 26.30 -11.35 -15.32
N ARG A 185 27.24 -11.72 -16.20
CA ARG A 185 27.68 -10.84 -17.30
C ARG A 185 26.55 -10.54 -18.29
N ALA A 186 25.66 -11.49 -18.54
CA ALA A 186 24.50 -11.27 -19.42
C ALA A 186 23.55 -10.22 -18.79
N ILE A 187 23.23 -10.35 -17.49
CA ILE A 187 22.42 -9.37 -16.77
C ILE A 187 23.07 -7.99 -16.79
N GLU A 188 24.40 -7.91 -16.52
CA GLU A 188 25.13 -6.65 -16.57
C GLU A 188 25.06 -5.98 -17.95
N ARG A 189 25.21 -6.74 -19.04
CA ARG A 189 25.08 -6.20 -20.41
C ARG A 189 23.71 -5.60 -20.66
N ILE A 190 22.67 -6.25 -20.19
CA ILE A 190 21.30 -5.76 -20.35
C ILE A 190 21.18 -4.37 -19.71
N TYR A 191 21.57 -4.18 -18.47
CA TYR A 191 21.37 -2.93 -17.74
C TYR A 191 22.43 -1.84 -18.00
N LEU A 192 23.59 -2.18 -18.55
CA LEU A 192 24.62 -1.23 -18.97
C LEU A 192 24.37 -0.69 -20.39
N ASN A 193 23.44 -1.28 -21.15
CA ASN A 193 23.05 -0.75 -22.45
C ASN A 193 22.27 0.57 -22.27
N PRO A 194 22.77 1.71 -22.79
CA PRO A 194 22.10 3.00 -22.65
C PRO A 194 20.71 3.05 -23.31
N ASP A 195 20.45 2.16 -24.27
CA ASP A 195 19.18 2.11 -24.99
C ASP A 195 18.13 1.24 -24.27
N ILE A 196 18.47 0.57 -23.19
CA ILE A 196 17.54 -0.34 -22.51
C ILE A 196 16.33 0.38 -21.94
N ASN A 197 16.49 1.59 -21.47
CA ASN A 197 15.38 2.42 -20.99
C ASN A 197 14.53 3.00 -22.15
N ARG A 198 14.96 2.75 -23.40
CA ARG A 198 14.25 3.13 -24.63
C ARG A 198 13.64 1.93 -25.36
N ALA A 199 13.87 0.70 -24.89
CA ALA A 199 13.46 -0.53 -25.56
C ALA A 199 11.94 -0.68 -25.71
N GLY A 200 11.12 0.02 -24.92
CA GLY A 200 9.68 0.13 -25.13
C GLY A 200 9.23 0.97 -26.34
N ARG A 201 10.15 1.52 -27.13
CA ARG A 201 9.83 2.50 -28.18
C ARG A 201 9.54 1.91 -29.57
N SER A 202 9.58 0.60 -29.75
CA SER A 202 9.50 0.03 -31.09
C SER A 202 8.08 -0.25 -31.59
N ASP A 203 7.03 -0.03 -30.79
CA ASP A 203 5.68 -0.24 -31.27
C ASP A 203 4.74 0.90 -30.81
N THR A 204 3.97 1.42 -31.76
CA THR A 204 3.01 2.51 -31.58
C THR A 204 1.80 2.00 -30.80
N GLY A 205 1.80 2.13 -29.46
CA GLY A 205 0.63 1.75 -28.66
C GLY A 205 0.75 2.05 -27.17
N TYR A 206 -0.39 2.10 -26.50
CA TYR A 206 -0.56 2.32 -25.05
C TYR A 206 0.36 1.46 -24.17
N SER A 207 0.76 0.28 -24.65
CA SER A 207 1.63 -0.63 -23.92
C SER A 207 3.06 -0.12 -23.75
N SER A 208 3.56 0.70 -24.68
CA SER A 208 4.94 1.22 -24.64
C SER A 208 5.14 2.25 -23.54
N GLU A 209 4.20 3.19 -23.38
CA GLU A 209 4.26 4.22 -22.34
C GLU A 209 4.10 3.63 -20.94
N ALA A 210 3.18 2.67 -20.78
CA ALA A 210 2.98 1.94 -19.53
C ALA A 210 4.23 1.16 -19.09
N ILE A 211 4.91 0.50 -20.05
CA ILE A 211 6.15 -0.21 -19.78
C ILE A 211 7.25 0.78 -19.37
N GLU A 212 7.38 1.89 -20.07
CA GLU A 212 8.38 2.91 -19.75
C GLU A 212 8.16 3.47 -18.33
N GLU A 213 6.93 3.81 -17.98
CA GLU A 213 6.59 4.31 -16.63
C GLU A 213 6.85 3.25 -15.56
N MET A 214 6.41 2.00 -15.80
CA MET A 214 6.61 0.87 -14.90
C MET A 214 8.09 0.60 -14.64
N MET A 215 8.93 0.69 -15.68
CA MET A 215 10.35 0.31 -15.62
C MET A 215 11.29 1.47 -15.34
N ARG A 216 10.80 2.72 -15.23
CA ARG A 216 11.62 3.90 -14.92
C ARG A 216 12.09 3.87 -13.48
N PRO A 217 13.42 3.82 -13.20
CA PRO A 217 13.95 3.86 -11.84
C PRO A 217 13.60 5.17 -11.12
N SER A 218 13.35 5.10 -9.82
CA SER A 218 13.06 6.30 -9.01
C SER A 218 14.30 7.11 -8.67
N SER A 219 15.49 6.52 -8.76
CA SER A 219 16.76 7.19 -8.45
C SER A 219 17.91 6.70 -9.34
N PRO A 220 18.91 7.58 -9.60
CA PRO A 220 20.08 7.20 -10.38
C PRO A 220 20.84 6.03 -9.75
N GLY A 221 21.40 5.14 -10.59
CA GLY A 221 22.15 3.97 -10.14
C GLY A 221 21.31 2.79 -9.63
N ARG A 222 19.98 2.91 -9.68
CA ARG A 222 19.05 1.80 -9.45
C ARG A 222 18.59 1.22 -10.78
N CYS A 223 18.25 -0.05 -10.77
CA CYS A 223 17.62 -0.75 -11.87
C CYS A 223 16.30 -1.39 -11.41
N ARG A 224 15.36 -1.48 -12.33
CA ARG A 224 14.08 -2.15 -12.07
C ARG A 224 14.04 -3.49 -12.78
N ALA A 225 13.46 -4.48 -12.12
CA ALA A 225 13.15 -5.79 -12.66
C ALA A 225 11.74 -6.18 -12.22
N VAL A 226 10.99 -6.81 -13.10
CA VAL A 226 9.63 -7.29 -12.79
C VAL A 226 9.70 -8.74 -12.37
N GLU A 227 9.15 -9.06 -11.19
CA GLU A 227 8.84 -10.41 -10.75
C GLU A 227 7.38 -10.67 -11.09
N LEU A 228 7.14 -11.41 -12.17
CA LEU A 228 5.80 -11.76 -12.67
C LEU A 228 5.47 -13.20 -12.32
N TRP A 229 4.33 -13.41 -11.70
CA TRP A 229 3.75 -14.72 -11.44
C TRP A 229 2.47 -14.87 -12.26
N THR A 230 2.39 -15.98 -13.01
CA THR A 230 1.23 -16.35 -13.82
C THR A 230 0.74 -17.74 -13.47
N LEU A 231 -0.57 -17.93 -13.47
CA LEU A 231 -1.18 -19.24 -13.25
C LEU A 231 -1.23 -19.98 -14.59
N GLU A 232 -0.43 -21.05 -14.72
CA GLU A 232 -0.28 -21.78 -15.97
C GLU A 232 -0.76 -23.23 -15.83
N THR A 233 -1.30 -23.77 -16.93
CA THR A 233 -1.64 -25.18 -17.00
C THR A 233 -0.37 -26.00 -17.20
N ARG A 234 -0.13 -26.94 -16.29
CA ARG A 234 0.98 -27.89 -16.36
C ARG A 234 0.47 -29.31 -16.33
N SER A 235 0.97 -30.15 -17.23
CA SER A 235 0.70 -31.58 -17.19
C SER A 235 1.59 -32.25 -16.16
N ILE A 236 1.01 -32.93 -15.20
CA ILE A 236 1.70 -33.74 -14.19
C ILE A 236 1.26 -35.19 -14.27
N THR A 237 2.13 -36.09 -13.83
CA THR A 237 1.83 -37.51 -13.68
C THR A 237 1.56 -37.82 -12.23
N ARG A 238 0.28 -38.02 -11.87
CA ARG A 238 -0.11 -38.48 -10.52
C ARG A 238 0.15 -39.97 -10.41
N CYS A 239 0.90 -40.35 -9.40
CA CYS A 239 1.32 -41.70 -9.13
C CYS A 239 0.71 -42.19 -7.80
N TYR A 240 0.40 -43.48 -7.75
CA TYR A 240 0.04 -44.17 -6.53
C TYR A 240 0.92 -45.42 -6.38
N ASP A 241 1.64 -45.49 -5.29
CA ASP A 241 2.47 -46.64 -4.92
C ASP A 241 1.71 -47.52 -3.93
N PRO A 242 1.23 -48.72 -4.36
CA PRO A 242 0.49 -49.63 -3.49
C PRO A 242 1.34 -50.26 -2.38
N GLU A 243 2.69 -50.23 -2.48
CA GLU A 243 3.59 -50.80 -1.48
C GLU A 243 3.75 -49.89 -0.27
N SER A 244 3.91 -48.57 -0.53
CA SER A 244 4.02 -47.57 0.54
C SER A 244 2.66 -46.96 0.92
N GLY A 245 1.60 -47.21 0.13
CA GLY A 245 0.29 -46.57 0.30
C GLY A 245 0.33 -45.08 -0.01
N SER A 246 1.40 -44.54 -0.62
CA SER A 246 1.59 -43.13 -0.87
C SER A 246 1.14 -42.72 -2.27
N ALA A 247 0.53 -41.55 -2.36
CA ALA A 247 0.25 -40.87 -3.60
C ALA A 247 1.24 -39.68 -3.76
N PHE A 248 1.85 -39.57 -4.92
CA PHE A 248 2.79 -38.49 -5.24
C PHE A 248 2.64 -38.04 -6.70
N ALA A 249 3.17 -36.90 -7.03
CA ALA A 249 3.17 -36.37 -8.38
C ALA A 249 4.62 -36.25 -8.88
N VAL A 250 4.82 -36.53 -10.16
CA VAL A 250 6.09 -36.35 -10.86
C VAL A 250 5.86 -35.64 -12.19
N ASP A 251 6.90 -35.04 -12.70
CA ASP A 251 6.83 -34.45 -14.03
C ASP A 251 6.70 -35.53 -15.10
N PRO A 252 6.03 -35.26 -16.22
CA PRO A 252 5.85 -36.24 -17.32
C PRO A 252 7.17 -36.81 -17.85
N GLU A 253 8.25 -36.02 -17.78
CA GLU A 253 9.59 -36.45 -18.19
C GLU A 253 10.15 -37.58 -17.29
N GLU A 254 9.70 -37.64 -16.04
CA GLU A 254 10.14 -38.66 -15.08
C GLU A 254 9.40 -40.00 -15.21
N GLU A 255 8.40 -40.13 -16.09
CA GLU A 255 7.70 -41.39 -16.33
C GLU A 255 8.66 -42.52 -16.71
N ALA A 256 9.78 -42.21 -17.39
CA ALA A 256 10.81 -43.17 -17.70
C ALA A 256 11.43 -43.81 -16.46
N LYS A 257 11.59 -43.05 -15.37
CA LYS A 257 12.06 -43.54 -14.09
C LYS A 257 11.03 -44.49 -13.45
N LEU A 258 9.74 -44.14 -13.49
CA LEU A 258 8.65 -44.97 -12.99
C LEU A 258 8.57 -46.31 -13.72
N ARG A 259 8.70 -46.30 -15.04
CA ARG A 259 8.76 -47.53 -15.88
C ARG A 259 9.96 -48.40 -15.49
N ARG A 260 11.13 -47.79 -15.18
CA ARG A 260 12.32 -48.50 -14.73
C ARG A 260 12.09 -49.15 -13.35
N ILE A 261 11.47 -48.44 -12.39
CA ILE A 261 11.12 -48.96 -11.08
C ILE A 261 10.17 -50.16 -11.21
N ASN A 262 9.09 -50.00 -12.02
CA ASN A 262 8.12 -51.10 -12.25
C ASN A 262 8.73 -52.31 -12.93
N ARG A 263 9.70 -52.13 -13.87
CA ARG A 263 10.46 -53.25 -14.45
C ARG A 263 11.27 -53.98 -13.38
N ARG A 264 11.96 -53.28 -12.46
CA ARG A 264 12.71 -53.89 -11.35
C ARG A 264 11.77 -54.65 -10.42
N ARG A 265 10.62 -54.06 -10.04
CA ARG A 265 9.62 -54.75 -9.20
C ARG A 265 9.10 -56.02 -9.85
N LYS A 266 8.88 -55.99 -11.16
CA LYS A 266 8.45 -57.16 -11.96
C LYS A 266 9.54 -58.23 -12.01
N SER A 267 10.81 -57.88 -12.17
CA SER A 267 11.94 -58.87 -12.16
C SER A 267 12.16 -59.52 -10.80
N HIS A 268 12.00 -58.77 -9.71
CA HIS A 268 12.06 -59.34 -8.37
C HIS A 268 10.89 -60.28 -8.06
N ARG A 269 9.72 -60.04 -8.63
CA ARG A 269 8.55 -60.92 -8.48
C ARG A 269 8.74 -62.30 -9.11
N THR A 270 9.55 -62.40 -10.16
CA THR A 270 9.87 -63.67 -10.83
C THR A 270 10.98 -64.49 -10.11
N ALA A 271 11.81 -63.84 -9.30
CA ALA A 271 12.97 -64.46 -8.64
C ALA A 271 12.71 -64.95 -7.18
N THR A 272 11.67 -64.49 -6.53
CA THR A 272 11.33 -64.78 -5.13
C THR A 272 9.91 -65.32 -5.01
N LYS A 273 9.70 -66.30 -4.11
CA LYS A 273 8.46 -67.05 -3.84
C LYS A 273 7.13 -66.36 -4.16
N PRO A 274 6.08 -67.10 -4.63
CA PRO A 274 4.84 -66.55 -5.22
C PRO A 274 3.97 -65.70 -4.31
N ASN A 275 4.37 -65.50 -3.04
CA ASN A 275 3.60 -64.71 -2.07
C ASN A 275 4.09 -63.27 -1.86
N ASN A 276 5.15 -62.84 -2.54
CA ASN A 276 5.64 -61.47 -2.38
C ASN A 276 5.01 -60.56 -3.46
N THR A 277 3.96 -59.85 -3.10
CA THR A 277 3.13 -59.05 -3.99
C THR A 277 3.74 -57.65 -4.18
N HIS A 278 4.86 -57.56 -4.89
CA HIS A 278 5.33 -56.28 -5.40
C HIS A 278 4.35 -55.73 -6.42
N ARG A 279 3.54 -54.79 -6.01
CA ARG A 279 2.55 -54.17 -6.89
C ARG A 279 3.20 -53.03 -7.69
N PRO A 280 2.93 -52.90 -8.98
CA PRO A 280 3.46 -51.80 -9.75
C PRO A 280 2.87 -50.47 -9.31
N ILE A 281 3.66 -49.41 -9.38
CA ILE A 281 3.17 -48.03 -9.26
C ILE A 281 2.22 -47.77 -10.40
N SER A 282 1.03 -47.35 -10.09
CA SER A 282 0.06 -46.87 -11.10
C SER A 282 0.19 -45.38 -11.27
N TRP A 283 -0.02 -44.86 -12.46
CA TRP A 283 -0.01 -43.44 -12.75
C TRP A 283 -1.00 -43.01 -13.81
N LYS A 284 -1.41 -41.76 -13.73
CA LYS A 284 -2.28 -41.10 -14.70
C LYS A 284 -1.78 -39.67 -14.94
N ARG A 285 -1.69 -39.25 -16.19
CA ARG A 285 -1.45 -37.86 -16.54
C ARG A 285 -2.71 -37.04 -16.27
N CYS A 286 -2.53 -35.89 -15.68
CA CYS A 286 -3.58 -34.90 -15.48
C CYS A 286 -3.00 -33.50 -15.59
N ASP A 287 -3.80 -32.59 -16.08
CA ASP A 287 -3.44 -31.17 -16.10
C ASP A 287 -3.76 -30.56 -14.74
N THR A 288 -2.90 -29.71 -14.27
CA THR A 288 -3.05 -28.97 -13.02
C THR A 288 -2.63 -27.52 -13.24
N LEU A 289 -3.19 -26.63 -12.46
CA LEU A 289 -2.77 -25.23 -12.45
C LEU A 289 -1.57 -25.08 -11.50
N ARG A 290 -0.52 -24.44 -11.98
CA ARG A 290 0.67 -24.11 -11.20
C ARG A 290 1.07 -22.66 -11.42
N TRP A 291 1.54 -22.02 -10.38
CA TRP A 291 2.11 -20.68 -10.48
C TRP A 291 3.53 -20.75 -11.02
N HIS A 292 3.77 -20.00 -12.09
CA HIS A 292 5.06 -19.87 -12.76
C HIS A 292 5.60 -18.44 -12.58
N CYS A 293 6.86 -18.32 -12.21
CA CYS A 293 7.54 -17.05 -12.00
C CYS A 293 8.47 -16.73 -13.17
N ARG A 294 8.44 -15.48 -13.62
CA ARG A 294 9.40 -14.91 -14.56
C ARG A 294 9.97 -13.62 -14.00
N TRP A 295 11.29 -13.51 -14.02
CA TRP A 295 11.98 -12.25 -13.74
C TRP A 295 12.35 -11.60 -15.05
N ILE A 296 11.76 -10.43 -15.32
CA ILE A 296 11.79 -9.77 -16.61
C ILE A 296 12.54 -8.46 -16.51
N ALA A 297 13.48 -8.23 -17.44
CA ALA A 297 14.21 -6.98 -17.60
C ALA A 297 13.40 -5.95 -18.41
N PRO A 298 13.80 -4.66 -18.44
CA PRO A 298 13.09 -3.61 -19.18
C PRO A 298 12.96 -3.85 -20.69
N ASP A 299 13.86 -4.65 -21.27
CA ASP A 299 13.83 -5.04 -22.71
C ASP A 299 12.99 -6.29 -23.00
N GLY A 300 12.28 -6.83 -22.02
CA GLY A 300 11.51 -8.06 -22.13
C GLY A 300 12.33 -9.34 -21.96
N THR A 301 13.63 -9.23 -21.71
CA THR A 301 14.47 -10.42 -21.48
C THR A 301 14.11 -11.10 -20.18
N VAL A 302 13.76 -12.39 -20.23
CA VAL A 302 13.54 -13.24 -19.06
C VAL A 302 14.90 -13.62 -18.49
N MET A 303 15.21 -13.05 -17.34
CA MET A 303 16.47 -13.30 -16.63
C MET A 303 16.45 -14.57 -15.82
N ALA A 304 15.29 -14.94 -15.29
CA ALA A 304 15.06 -16.16 -14.52
C ALA A 304 13.61 -16.59 -14.67
N GLU A 305 13.37 -17.90 -14.72
CA GLU A 305 12.03 -18.48 -14.67
C GLU A 305 12.05 -19.78 -13.87
N TYR A 306 10.96 -20.05 -13.16
CA TYR A 306 10.78 -21.28 -12.37
C TYR A 306 9.32 -21.45 -11.97
N ASP A 307 8.88 -22.68 -11.81
CA ASP A 307 7.60 -22.98 -11.17
C ASP A 307 7.67 -22.70 -9.68
N SER A 308 6.53 -22.46 -9.04
CA SER A 308 6.49 -22.24 -7.59
C SER A 308 7.25 -23.38 -6.89
N PRO A 309 8.33 -23.02 -6.16
CA PRO A 309 9.15 -24.03 -5.50
C PRO A 309 8.49 -24.59 -4.24
N TRP A 310 7.39 -23.98 -3.77
CA TRP A 310 6.77 -24.33 -2.51
C TRP A 310 5.71 -25.43 -2.66
N PRO A 311 5.50 -26.28 -1.63
CA PRO A 311 4.54 -27.39 -1.67
C PRO A 311 3.10 -26.93 -1.94
N HIS A 312 2.75 -25.73 -1.47
CA HIS A 312 1.43 -25.16 -1.71
C HIS A 312 1.20 -24.71 -3.17
N GLY A 313 2.26 -24.67 -4.01
CA GLY A 313 2.19 -24.34 -5.43
C GLY A 313 1.69 -22.93 -5.77
N ARG A 314 1.60 -22.01 -4.78
CA ARG A 314 1.09 -20.64 -4.92
C ARG A 314 2.21 -19.62 -5.16
N HIS A 315 1.80 -18.42 -5.53
CA HIS A 315 2.68 -17.23 -5.54
C HIS A 315 3.08 -16.81 -4.11
N PRO A 316 4.16 -16.04 -3.92
CA PRO A 316 4.68 -15.67 -2.59
C PRO A 316 3.95 -14.52 -1.90
N PHE A 317 2.89 -13.99 -2.48
CA PHE A 317 2.23 -12.80 -1.96
C PHE A 317 1.03 -13.17 -1.10
N ALA A 318 1.00 -12.66 0.13
CA ALA A 318 -0.22 -12.49 0.89
C ALA A 318 -0.84 -11.15 0.46
N ILE A 319 -2.10 -11.18 0.03
CA ILE A 319 -2.79 -10.02 -0.56
C ILE A 319 -4.13 -9.86 0.15
N LYS A 320 -4.47 -8.64 0.52
CA LYS A 320 -5.80 -8.27 1.00
C LYS A 320 -6.16 -6.89 0.47
N MET A 321 -7.31 -6.80 -0.13
CA MET A 321 -7.95 -5.56 -0.52
C MET A 321 -9.28 -5.42 0.23
N TYR A 322 -9.65 -4.21 0.60
CA TYR A 322 -10.80 -3.93 1.47
C TYR A 322 -11.66 -2.80 0.90
N PRO A 323 -12.95 -2.92 0.96
CA PRO A 323 -13.76 -4.10 1.37
C PRO A 323 -13.83 -5.19 0.29
N LEU A 324 -13.47 -4.90 -0.95
CA LEU A 324 -13.52 -5.77 -2.14
C LEU A 324 -14.95 -6.23 -2.49
N THR A 325 -15.93 -5.36 -2.32
CA THR A 325 -17.29 -5.61 -2.79
C THR A 325 -17.37 -5.28 -4.27
N ASP A 326 -17.66 -6.28 -5.12
CA ASP A 326 -17.66 -6.15 -6.59
C ASP A 326 -16.33 -5.61 -7.17
N GLY A 327 -15.23 -5.83 -6.45
CA GLY A 327 -13.90 -5.34 -6.82
C GLY A 327 -13.62 -3.89 -6.44
N GLU A 328 -14.55 -3.23 -5.73
CA GLU A 328 -14.34 -1.87 -5.22
C GLU A 328 -13.48 -1.89 -3.96
N ILE A 329 -12.58 -0.92 -3.88
CA ILE A 329 -11.64 -0.75 -2.78
C ILE A 329 -11.87 0.62 -2.18
N HIS A 330 -12.20 0.66 -0.88
CA HIS A 330 -12.35 1.88 -0.11
C HIS A 330 -11.48 1.83 1.13
N SER A 331 -10.71 2.87 1.36
CA SER A 331 -9.82 2.91 2.52
C SER A 331 -10.46 3.66 3.67
N PHE A 332 -10.02 3.34 4.88
CA PHE A 332 -10.43 4.05 6.09
C PHE A 332 -10.15 5.56 6.01
N VAL A 333 -9.02 5.96 5.41
CA VAL A 333 -8.68 7.39 5.25
C VAL A 333 -9.58 8.06 4.22
N GLU A 334 -10.01 7.35 3.19
CA GLU A 334 -10.92 7.88 2.16
C GLU A 334 -12.24 8.35 2.74
N ASP A 335 -12.81 7.59 3.67
CA ASP A 335 -14.07 7.91 4.33
C ASP A 335 -14.06 9.24 5.09
N VAL A 336 -12.89 9.70 5.53
CA VAL A 336 -12.75 10.88 6.40
C VAL A 336 -12.09 12.09 5.72
N VAL A 337 -11.65 11.97 4.48
CA VAL A 337 -10.96 13.06 3.76
C VAL A 337 -11.85 14.29 3.59
N ASP A 338 -13.11 14.12 3.24
CA ASP A 338 -14.00 15.27 2.97
C ASP A 338 -14.29 16.04 4.27
N GLN A 339 -14.48 15.39 5.39
CA GLN A 339 -14.62 16.03 6.70
C GLN A 339 -13.36 16.79 7.08
N GLN A 340 -12.19 16.19 6.84
CA GLN A 340 -10.90 16.87 7.08
C GLN A 340 -10.74 18.12 6.23
N ARG A 341 -11.15 18.09 4.97
CA ARG A 341 -11.11 19.26 4.07
C ARG A 341 -12.02 20.38 4.58
N ILE A 342 -13.23 20.04 4.99
CA ILE A 342 -14.17 21.02 5.54
C ILE A 342 -13.60 21.64 6.82
N ILE A 343 -13.06 20.83 7.75
CA ILE A 343 -12.45 21.30 8.99
C ILE A 343 -11.32 22.29 8.70
N ASN A 344 -10.41 21.98 7.80
CA ASN A 344 -9.31 22.86 7.42
C ASN A 344 -9.81 24.19 6.83
N ARG A 345 -10.82 24.14 5.94
CA ARG A 345 -11.44 25.33 5.36
C ARG A 345 -12.14 26.20 6.42
N MET A 346 -12.83 25.57 7.38
CA MET A 346 -13.49 26.29 8.47
C MET A 346 -12.49 26.98 9.38
N ILE A 347 -11.38 26.32 9.74
CA ILE A 347 -10.31 26.91 10.54
C ILE A 347 -9.70 28.11 9.80
N THR A 348 -9.42 27.99 8.51
CA THR A 348 -8.89 29.08 7.70
C THR A 348 -9.88 30.23 7.60
N LEU A 349 -11.18 29.93 7.46
CA LEU A 349 -12.23 30.96 7.45
C LEU A 349 -12.32 31.67 8.81
N MET A 350 -12.30 30.93 9.90
CA MET A 350 -12.30 31.50 11.27
C MET A 350 -11.09 32.40 11.50
N GLU A 351 -9.90 31.99 11.08
CA GLU A 351 -8.69 32.81 11.14
C GLU A 351 -8.86 34.12 10.36
N LYS A 352 -9.40 34.06 9.13
CA LYS A 352 -9.72 35.26 8.35
C LYS A 352 -10.73 36.18 9.05
N ILE A 353 -11.83 35.61 9.55
CA ILE A 353 -12.84 36.37 10.29
C ILE A 353 -12.22 37.02 11.51
N MET A 354 -11.42 36.30 12.30
CA MET A 354 -10.75 36.84 13.49
C MET A 354 -9.77 37.97 13.11
N SER A 355 -9.00 37.81 12.05
CA SER A 355 -8.05 38.83 11.59
C SER A 355 -8.74 40.12 11.15
N VAL A 356 -9.87 39.99 10.47
CA VAL A 356 -10.71 41.14 10.05
C VAL A 356 -11.46 41.73 11.23
N SER A 357 -12.05 40.91 12.09
CA SER A 357 -12.79 41.40 13.28
C SER A 357 -11.90 42.08 14.29
N ALA A 358 -10.65 41.64 14.46
CA ALA A 358 -9.69 42.28 15.37
C ALA A 358 -9.35 43.71 14.97
N LYS A 359 -9.39 44.02 13.66
CA LYS A 359 -9.11 45.36 13.15
C LYS A 359 -10.38 46.20 12.95
N GLY A 360 -11.54 45.56 12.70
CA GLY A 360 -12.78 46.21 12.34
C GLY A 360 -12.68 47.01 11.01
N VAL A 361 -13.75 47.64 10.63
CA VAL A 361 -13.76 48.57 9.50
C VAL A 361 -13.71 50.01 10.04
N LEU A 362 -12.68 50.77 9.65
CA LEU A 362 -12.53 52.14 10.04
C LEU A 362 -13.33 53.01 9.02
N LEU A 363 -14.42 53.63 9.48
CA LEU A 363 -15.07 54.69 8.76
C LEU A 363 -14.38 56.03 9.07
N PHE A 364 -13.61 56.48 8.09
CA PHE A 364 -12.84 57.74 8.25
C PHE A 364 -13.40 58.79 7.28
N PRO A 365 -13.95 59.91 7.79
CA PRO A 365 -14.47 60.97 6.92
C PRO A 365 -13.36 61.60 6.09
N THR A 366 -13.64 61.86 4.80
CA THR A 366 -12.63 62.33 3.83
C THR A 366 -12.11 63.74 4.16
N ASP A 367 -12.89 64.56 4.82
CA ASP A 367 -12.54 65.91 5.25
C ASP A 367 -11.70 66.00 6.51
N ARG A 368 -11.54 64.88 7.25
CA ARG A 368 -10.79 64.80 8.45
C ARG A 368 -9.37 64.23 8.27
N LEU A 369 -8.96 63.90 7.08
CA LEU A 369 -7.62 63.43 6.79
C LEU A 369 -6.62 64.62 6.95
N PRO A 370 -5.56 64.47 7.79
CA PRO A 370 -4.49 65.45 7.85
C PRO A 370 -3.82 65.66 6.49
N SER A 371 -3.34 66.88 6.22
CA SER A 371 -2.72 67.21 4.92
C SER A 371 -1.36 66.57 4.70
N ASP A 372 -0.76 66.03 5.72
CA ASP A 372 0.53 65.36 5.77
C ASP A 372 0.43 63.83 5.71
N LEU A 373 -0.80 63.28 5.68
CA LEU A 373 -1.06 61.85 5.59
C LEU A 373 -1.81 61.48 4.33
N SER A 374 -1.35 60.44 3.62
CA SER A 374 -2.09 59.85 2.51
C SER A 374 -3.05 58.75 3.02
N TRP A 375 -4.00 58.34 2.18
CA TRP A 375 -4.89 57.19 2.48
C TRP A 375 -4.12 55.90 2.67
N ALA A 376 -2.98 55.75 1.98
CA ALA A 376 -2.10 54.58 2.14
C ALA A 376 -1.42 54.60 3.52
N ASP A 377 -0.90 55.77 3.95
CA ASP A 377 -0.27 55.91 5.29
C ASP A 377 -1.30 55.70 6.41
N LEU A 378 -2.54 56.15 6.21
CA LEU A 378 -3.63 55.90 7.15
C LEU A 378 -3.95 54.42 7.25
N ALA A 379 -3.99 53.68 6.16
CA ALA A 379 -4.23 52.26 6.10
C ALA A 379 -3.08 51.49 6.79
N ASP A 380 -1.84 51.91 6.57
CA ASP A 380 -0.64 51.37 7.23
C ASP A 380 -0.64 51.63 8.72
N LEU A 381 -0.95 52.86 9.14
CA LEU A 381 -1.08 53.17 10.58
C LEU A 381 -2.17 52.33 11.23
N TRP A 382 -3.37 52.25 10.58
CA TRP A 382 -4.47 51.42 11.08
C TRP A 382 -4.09 49.92 11.16
N SER A 383 -3.18 49.46 10.30
CA SER A 383 -2.73 48.09 10.31
C SER A 383 -1.85 47.73 11.53
N ARG A 384 -1.20 48.71 12.15
CA ARG A 384 -0.26 48.49 13.25
C ARG A 384 -0.99 48.39 14.60
N PRO A 385 -0.72 47.37 15.43
CA PRO A 385 -1.31 47.25 16.77
C PRO A 385 -0.88 48.46 17.65
N GLY A 386 -1.86 49.07 18.29
CA GLY A 386 -1.59 50.20 19.21
C GLY A 386 -1.22 51.52 18.54
N ALA A 387 -1.37 51.64 17.23
CA ALA A 387 -1.10 52.90 16.54
C ALA A 387 -2.13 53.96 16.91
N ILE A 388 -1.67 55.22 17.05
CA ILE A 388 -2.52 56.41 17.25
C ILE A 388 -2.75 57.03 15.87
N VAL A 389 -4.01 57.12 15.46
CA VAL A 389 -4.39 57.72 14.21
C VAL A 389 -4.79 59.16 14.41
N PRO A 390 -4.00 60.14 13.94
CA PRO A 390 -4.38 61.57 14.03
C PRO A 390 -5.48 61.91 13.06
N PHE A 391 -6.38 62.84 13.43
CA PHE A 391 -7.40 63.36 12.55
C PHE A 391 -7.64 64.86 12.76
N LYS A 392 -8.12 65.56 11.72
CA LYS A 392 -8.45 66.98 11.81
C LYS A 392 -9.81 67.17 12.47
N PRO A 393 -9.94 68.16 13.38
CA PRO A 393 -11.26 68.56 13.86
C PRO A 393 -12.10 69.14 12.74
N SER A 394 -13.39 68.78 12.62
CA SER A 394 -14.36 69.34 11.67
C SER A 394 -15.74 69.32 12.30
N GLU A 395 -16.47 70.43 12.10
CA GLU A 395 -17.87 70.55 12.55
C GLU A 395 -18.87 69.95 11.58
N ARG A 396 -18.44 69.65 10.32
CA ARG A 396 -19.31 69.22 9.22
C ARG A 396 -19.45 67.69 9.11
N SER A 397 -18.57 66.93 9.68
CA SER A 397 -18.59 65.50 9.60
C SER A 397 -18.42 64.80 10.96
N SER A 398 -18.93 63.59 11.08
CA SER A 398 -18.79 62.78 12.30
C SER A 398 -17.33 62.44 12.58
N GLU A 399 -17.02 62.05 13.81
CA GLU A 399 -15.70 61.52 14.18
C GLU A 399 -15.47 60.17 13.47
N PRO A 400 -14.17 59.80 13.25
CA PRO A 400 -13.84 58.47 12.77
C PRO A 400 -14.46 57.40 13.67
N ARG A 401 -15.13 56.43 13.10
CA ARG A 401 -15.80 55.35 13.84
C ARG A 401 -15.29 54.00 13.40
N GLN A 402 -14.95 53.17 14.36
CA GLN A 402 -14.68 51.78 14.11
C GLN A 402 -16.00 50.98 14.12
N LEU A 403 -16.29 50.31 13.02
CA LEU A 403 -17.35 49.31 12.98
C LEU A 403 -16.74 47.96 13.28
N THR A 404 -17.03 47.46 14.47
CA THR A 404 -16.71 46.08 14.82
C THR A 404 -17.93 45.23 14.51
N THR A 405 -17.80 44.34 13.57
CA THR A 405 -18.82 43.32 13.32
C THR A 405 -18.57 42.22 14.31
N SER A 406 -19.32 42.12 15.38
CA SER A 406 -19.34 40.97 16.26
C SER A 406 -20.17 39.85 15.58
N GLY A 407 -19.68 39.35 14.48
CA GLY A 407 -20.35 38.28 13.76
C GLY A 407 -19.78 36.92 14.21
N ASP A 408 -20.35 36.34 15.24
CA ASP A 408 -20.29 34.88 15.37
C ASP A 408 -21.20 34.33 14.27
N CYS A 409 -20.60 34.03 13.12
CA CYS A 409 -21.33 33.46 11.97
C CYS A 409 -21.61 31.95 12.16
N GLY A 410 -21.61 31.43 13.39
CA GLY A 410 -21.81 30.00 13.67
C GLY A 410 -20.66 29.12 13.25
N ALA A 411 -19.51 29.69 12.84
CA ALA A 411 -18.37 28.94 12.36
C ALA A 411 -17.81 27.98 13.42
N HIS A 412 -17.83 28.39 14.70
CA HIS A 412 -17.41 27.54 15.81
C HIS A 412 -18.34 26.33 16.00
N GLN A 413 -19.65 26.53 15.93
CA GLN A 413 -20.63 25.46 16.02
C GLN A 413 -20.47 24.47 14.84
N MET A 414 -20.28 25.02 13.64
CA MET A 414 -20.06 24.17 12.44
C MET A 414 -18.77 23.36 12.55
N LEU A 415 -17.69 23.93 13.07
CA LEU A 415 -16.43 23.22 13.31
C LEU A 415 -16.65 22.08 14.31
N GLN A 416 -17.38 22.31 15.40
CA GLN A 416 -17.72 21.25 16.36
C GLN A 416 -18.55 20.13 15.73
N ILE A 417 -19.54 20.45 14.92
CA ILE A 417 -20.34 19.46 14.19
C ILE A 417 -19.45 18.63 13.27
N GLN A 418 -18.58 19.28 12.47
CA GLN A 418 -17.69 18.57 11.53
C GLN A 418 -16.68 17.67 12.26
N THR A 419 -16.14 18.12 13.39
CA THR A 419 -15.24 17.29 14.23
C THR A 419 -15.98 16.09 14.81
N SER A 420 -17.21 16.28 15.30
CA SER A 420 -18.05 15.17 15.78
C SER A 420 -18.42 14.20 14.65
N MET A 421 -18.74 14.68 13.46
CA MET A 421 -18.97 13.82 12.28
C MET A 421 -17.72 13.01 11.90
N LEU A 422 -16.54 13.61 11.94
CA LEU A 422 -15.28 12.92 11.70
C LEU A 422 -15.09 11.75 12.68
N GLU A 423 -15.38 11.97 13.98
CA GLU A 423 -15.31 10.91 15.00
C GLU A 423 -16.37 9.81 14.78
N GLN A 424 -17.58 10.19 14.37
CA GLN A 424 -18.64 9.22 14.08
C GLN A 424 -18.37 8.37 12.86
N ILE A 425 -17.91 8.98 11.75
CA ILE A 425 -17.60 8.28 10.49
C ILE A 425 -16.41 7.35 10.69
N SER A 426 -15.36 7.84 11.34
CA SER A 426 -14.15 7.03 11.59
C SER A 426 -14.35 5.92 12.63
N GLY A 427 -15.41 5.98 13.46
CA GLY A 427 -15.58 5.11 14.62
C GLY A 427 -14.52 5.31 15.72
N VAL A 428 -13.59 6.27 15.56
CA VAL A 428 -12.53 6.55 16.54
C VAL A 428 -12.95 7.73 17.40
N ASN A 429 -13.58 7.45 18.50
CA ASN A 429 -14.07 8.47 19.44
C ASN A 429 -13.01 8.88 20.48
N SER A 430 -13.37 9.88 21.31
CA SER A 430 -12.51 10.42 22.38
C SER A 430 -12.09 9.34 23.40
N SER A 431 -12.93 8.36 23.68
CA SER A 431 -12.61 7.27 24.61
C SER A 431 -11.49 6.38 24.09
N LEU A 432 -11.48 6.04 22.78
CA LEU A 432 -10.38 5.29 22.14
C LEU A 432 -9.08 6.09 22.09
N GLN A 433 -9.18 7.43 22.04
CA GLN A 433 -8.04 8.33 22.03
C GLN A 433 -7.48 8.63 23.43
N GLY A 434 -8.11 8.10 24.50
CA GLY A 434 -7.71 8.35 25.90
C GLY A 434 -7.99 9.78 26.38
N ARG A 435 -8.91 10.51 25.71
CA ARG A 435 -9.23 11.92 26.02
C ARG A 435 -10.41 12.10 26.98
N ASP A 436 -11.06 11.02 27.42
CA ASP A 436 -12.20 11.11 28.33
C ASP A 436 -11.73 11.50 29.74
N THR A 437 -11.82 12.80 30.04
CA THR A 437 -11.32 13.40 31.26
C THR A 437 -12.43 13.77 32.27
N THR A 438 -13.68 13.42 32.02
CA THR A 438 -14.76 13.74 32.97
C THR A 438 -14.73 12.76 34.13
N GLY A 439 -14.23 13.25 35.25
CA GLY A 439 -13.89 12.56 36.50
C GLY A 439 -14.99 11.84 37.27
N ASN A 440 -16.14 11.52 36.67
CA ASN A 440 -17.24 10.77 37.26
C ASN A 440 -17.79 9.65 36.43
N THR A 441 -17.03 9.18 35.45
CA THR A 441 -17.48 8.04 34.59
C THR A 441 -17.12 6.74 35.31
N SER A 442 -18.11 5.88 35.60
CA SER A 442 -17.80 4.56 36.16
C SER A 442 -16.97 3.72 35.18
N ALA A 443 -16.07 2.88 35.69
CA ALA A 443 -15.24 1.98 34.88
C ALA A 443 -16.11 1.15 33.89
N ALA A 444 -17.28 0.71 34.33
CA ALA A 444 -18.22 -0.04 33.50
C ALA A 444 -18.77 0.76 32.30
N LEU A 445 -19.02 2.07 32.47
CA LEU A 445 -19.46 2.94 31.39
C LEU A 445 -18.33 3.24 30.41
N TYR A 446 -17.10 3.40 30.92
CA TYR A 446 -15.91 3.56 30.09
C TYR A 446 -15.66 2.31 29.25
N ASP A 447 -15.72 1.11 29.85
CA ASP A 447 -15.57 -0.16 29.14
C ASP A 447 -16.67 -0.37 28.09
N ALA A 448 -17.90 0.00 28.40
CA ALA A 448 -19.02 -0.09 27.44
C ALA A 448 -18.81 0.86 26.25
N ARG A 449 -18.39 2.09 26.51
CA ARG A 449 -18.06 3.06 25.43
C ARG A 449 -16.89 2.61 24.59
N THR A 450 -15.85 2.06 25.17
CA THR A 450 -14.70 1.52 24.44
C THR A 450 -15.10 0.32 23.59
N ARG A 451 -15.92 -0.60 24.12
CA ARG A 451 -16.42 -1.73 23.34
C ARG A 451 -17.30 -1.30 22.17
N ASN A 452 -18.21 -0.34 22.40
CA ASN A 452 -19.06 0.17 21.32
C ASN A 452 -18.26 0.88 20.23
N ALA A 453 -17.20 1.62 20.61
CA ALA A 453 -16.32 2.28 19.66
C ALA A 453 -15.48 1.29 18.84
N THR A 454 -15.01 0.19 19.46
CA THR A 454 -14.29 -0.86 18.70
C THR A 454 -15.19 -1.60 17.73
N THR A 455 -16.50 -1.65 17.95
CA THR A 455 -17.45 -2.35 17.06
C THR A 455 -17.41 -1.79 15.64
N ALA A 456 -17.27 -0.48 15.47
CA ALA A 456 -17.17 0.15 14.15
C ALA A 456 -15.90 -0.24 13.36
N LEU A 457 -14.84 -0.65 14.07
CA LEU A 457 -13.56 -1.03 13.47
C LEU A 457 -13.38 -2.55 13.32
N ILE A 458 -14.33 -3.37 13.84
CA ILE A 458 -14.17 -4.83 13.86
C ILE A 458 -13.98 -5.39 12.47
N ASP A 459 -14.82 -5.03 11.51
CA ASP A 459 -14.74 -5.55 10.13
C ASP A 459 -13.37 -5.27 9.48
N LEU A 460 -12.88 -4.06 9.63
CA LEU A 460 -11.57 -3.66 9.12
C LEU A 460 -10.42 -4.41 9.80
N ILE A 461 -10.49 -4.59 11.12
CA ILE A 461 -9.48 -5.31 11.89
C ILE A 461 -9.53 -6.81 11.57
N GLU A 462 -10.71 -7.42 11.44
CA GLU A 462 -10.87 -8.82 11.03
C GLU A 462 -10.37 -9.05 9.59
N ALA A 463 -10.63 -8.10 8.68
CA ALA A 463 -10.08 -8.15 7.34
C ALA A 463 -8.54 -8.17 7.37
N PHE A 464 -7.92 -7.35 8.21
CA PHE A 464 -6.47 -7.34 8.39
C PHE A 464 -5.96 -8.61 9.10
N ALA A 465 -6.68 -9.14 10.09
CA ALA A 465 -6.34 -10.41 10.74
C ALA A 465 -6.36 -11.58 9.73
N THR A 466 -7.36 -11.63 8.85
CA THR A 466 -7.42 -12.61 7.75
C THR A 466 -6.19 -12.51 6.82
N PHE A 467 -5.70 -11.29 6.57
CA PHE A 467 -4.45 -11.07 5.83
C PHE A 467 -3.24 -11.68 6.55
N VAL A 468 -3.11 -11.41 7.85
CA VAL A 468 -2.03 -11.95 8.69
C VAL A 468 -2.07 -13.49 8.69
N ASP A 469 -3.25 -14.09 8.82
CA ASP A 469 -3.44 -15.55 8.73
C ASP A 469 -3.03 -16.11 7.38
N SER A 470 -3.36 -15.42 6.29
CA SER A 470 -2.93 -15.80 4.94
C SER A 470 -1.42 -15.80 4.80
N ARG A 471 -0.75 -14.76 5.31
CA ARG A 471 0.71 -14.68 5.39
C ARG A 471 1.31 -15.85 6.21
N ASN A 472 0.75 -16.14 7.37
CA ASN A 472 1.23 -17.20 8.25
C ASN A 472 1.13 -18.59 7.58
N ARG A 473 0.05 -18.85 6.84
CA ARG A 473 -0.10 -20.08 6.04
C ARG A 473 1.01 -20.21 4.98
N LEU A 474 1.42 -19.10 4.34
CA LEU A 474 2.55 -19.12 3.41
C LEU A 474 3.86 -19.44 4.14
N ILE A 475 4.12 -18.86 5.32
CA ILE A 475 5.30 -19.14 6.13
C ILE A 475 5.34 -20.63 6.48
N ASP A 476 4.24 -21.20 6.97
CA ASP A 476 4.18 -22.61 7.39
C ASP A 476 4.35 -23.56 6.20
N GLY A 477 3.77 -23.24 5.05
CA GLY A 477 3.96 -23.99 3.83
C GLY A 477 5.42 -24.05 3.36
N ILE A 478 6.14 -22.94 3.44
CA ILE A 478 7.56 -22.88 3.08
C ILE A 478 8.42 -23.66 4.10
N ARG A 479 8.10 -23.57 5.40
CA ARG A 479 8.87 -24.25 6.46
C ARG A 479 8.73 -25.75 6.46
N SER A 480 7.57 -26.28 6.04
CA SER A 480 7.36 -27.73 5.98
C SER A 480 8.37 -28.42 5.05
N GLU A 481 8.80 -27.74 4.00
CA GLU A 481 9.77 -28.24 3.03
C GLU A 481 11.22 -28.19 3.54
N THR A 482 11.60 -27.08 4.18
CA THR A 482 12.96 -26.91 4.75
C THR A 482 13.28 -27.99 5.80
N ARG A 483 12.27 -28.48 6.50
CA ARG A 483 12.42 -29.60 7.44
C ARG A 483 12.61 -30.94 6.74
N THR A 484 11.95 -31.16 5.60
CA THR A 484 12.03 -32.44 4.85
C THR A 484 13.39 -32.59 4.17
N GLU A 485 13.99 -31.51 3.67
CA GLU A 485 15.32 -31.55 3.05
C GLU A 485 16.46 -31.75 4.07
N THR A 486 16.26 -31.38 5.33
CA THR A 486 17.28 -31.58 6.40
C THR A 486 17.34 -33.03 6.91
N TYR A 487 16.34 -33.85 6.62
CA TYR A 487 16.25 -35.24 7.01
C TYR A 487 16.37 -36.24 5.84
N ALA A 488 16.61 -35.78 4.62
CA ALA A 488 16.88 -36.57 3.43
C ALA A 488 18.36 -36.49 3.01
#